data_c7855a127d54aecec5d3b48cde0ebab4
#
_entry.id   c7855a127d54aecec5d3b48cde0ebab4
#
_cell.length_a   1.000
_cell.length_b   1.000
_cell.length_c   1.000
_cell.angle_alpha   90.00
_cell.angle_beta   90.00
_cell.angle_gamma   90.00
#
_symmetry.space_group_name_H-M   'P 1'
#
loop_
_entity.id
_entity.type
_entity.pdbx_description
1 polymer ?
#
loop_
_entity_poly.entity_id
_entity_poly.type
_entity_poly.pdbx_seq_one_letter_code
_entity_poly.pdbx_strand_id
1 'polypeptide(L)'
;MQSIDPKDRRIANIHQAAFTPFVYPDGVALGDVVLQLDDSQPLGVGFHVYRMPPGMTTRGHRHNGHEQFLILEGELHESDGTILRAGDMVFYRDGTEHNSYSPNGCLLAVHIAGAETPVE
;
A
#
# COMPACT_ATOMS: atom_id res chain seq x y z
N MET A 1 11.21 -34.03 -7.08
CA MET A 1 10.96 -32.60 -6.72
C MET A 1 11.14 -31.76 -7.97
N GLN A 2 10.24 -30.84 -8.17
CA GLN A 2 10.34 -29.87 -9.24
C GLN A 2 10.86 -28.55 -8.66
N SER A 3 11.64 -27.82 -9.42
CA SER A 3 12.21 -26.55 -9.01
C SER A 3 11.78 -25.43 -9.97
N ILE A 4 11.71 -24.21 -9.44
CA ILE A 4 11.41 -23.01 -10.22
C ILE A 4 12.70 -22.53 -10.86
N ASP A 5 12.67 -22.20 -12.15
CA ASP A 5 13.77 -21.54 -12.83
C ASP A 5 13.99 -20.17 -12.15
N PRO A 6 15.25 -19.83 -11.79
CA PRO A 6 15.54 -18.54 -11.15
C PRO A 6 15.00 -17.32 -11.89
N LYS A 7 14.91 -17.37 -13.22
CA LYS A 7 14.35 -16.27 -14.03
C LYS A 7 12.85 -16.04 -13.81
N ASP A 8 12.14 -17.05 -13.28
CA ASP A 8 10.70 -17.01 -13.06
C ASP A 8 10.35 -16.66 -11.62
N ARG A 9 11.34 -16.24 -10.84
CA ARG A 9 11.14 -15.92 -9.42
C ARG A 9 11.85 -14.60 -9.07
N ARG A 10 11.17 -13.75 -8.29
CA ARG A 10 11.75 -12.56 -7.66
C ARG A 10 11.58 -12.68 -6.16
N ILE A 11 12.61 -12.29 -5.42
CA ILE A 11 12.61 -12.33 -3.95
C ILE A 11 13.18 -11.02 -3.45
N ALA A 12 12.47 -10.43 -2.47
CA ALA A 12 12.98 -9.28 -1.74
C ALA A 12 12.61 -9.41 -0.26
N ASN A 13 13.47 -8.90 0.61
CA ASN A 13 13.21 -8.82 2.03
C ASN A 13 12.82 -7.38 2.37
N ILE A 14 11.70 -7.20 3.05
CA ILE A 14 11.14 -5.86 3.37
C ILE A 14 12.06 -5.02 4.26
N HIS A 15 12.98 -5.65 5.00
CA HIS A 15 13.92 -4.95 5.88
C HIS A 15 15.24 -4.61 5.19
N GLN A 16 15.45 -5.07 3.96
CA GLN A 16 16.72 -4.91 3.23
C GLN A 16 16.54 -4.28 1.86
N ALA A 17 15.37 -4.47 1.24
CA ALA A 17 15.11 -3.99 -0.12
C ALA A 17 14.93 -2.47 -0.16
N ALA A 18 15.33 -1.86 -1.27
CA ALA A 18 15.00 -0.47 -1.56
C ALA A 18 13.55 -0.36 -2.03
N PHE A 19 12.82 0.58 -1.45
CA PHE A 19 11.45 0.90 -1.87
C PHE A 19 11.48 2.02 -2.90
N THR A 20 10.46 2.07 -3.77
CA THR A 20 10.30 3.10 -4.78
C THR A 20 9.35 4.18 -4.30
N PRO A 21 9.69 5.48 -4.40
CA PRO A 21 8.76 6.55 -4.06
C PRO A 21 7.47 6.47 -4.87
N PHE A 22 6.33 6.63 -4.18
CA PHE A 22 5.04 6.76 -4.85
C PHE A 22 4.82 8.23 -5.24
N VAL A 23 4.49 8.45 -6.50
CA VAL A 23 4.24 9.79 -7.03
C VAL A 23 2.84 9.81 -7.65
N TYR A 24 2.01 10.78 -7.23
CA TYR A 24 0.69 10.95 -7.80
C TYR A 24 0.79 11.43 -9.26
N PRO A 25 -0.28 11.24 -10.07
CA PRO A 25 -0.25 11.67 -11.48
C PRO A 25 0.07 13.15 -11.70
N ASP A 26 -0.21 14.02 -10.73
CA ASP A 26 0.13 15.44 -10.78
C ASP A 26 1.60 15.74 -10.40
N GLY A 27 2.40 14.71 -10.13
CA GLY A 27 3.82 14.84 -9.78
C GLY A 27 4.10 15.07 -8.31
N VAL A 28 3.07 15.10 -7.45
CA VAL A 28 3.26 15.29 -6.00
C VAL A 28 3.66 13.98 -5.35
N ALA A 29 4.70 14.04 -4.51
CA ALA A 29 5.15 12.94 -3.67
C ALA A 29 4.95 13.33 -2.20
N LEU A 30 4.33 12.45 -1.41
CA LEU A 30 4.05 12.67 0.02
C LEU A 30 5.05 11.98 0.94
N GLY A 31 6.03 11.28 0.37
CA GLY A 31 7.05 10.56 1.12
C GLY A 31 6.77 9.08 1.33
N ASP A 32 5.61 8.59 0.91
CA ASP A 32 5.31 7.17 0.92
C ASP A 32 6.08 6.42 -0.16
N VAL A 33 6.36 5.17 0.10
CA VAL A 33 7.20 4.33 -0.76
C VAL A 33 6.61 2.93 -0.88
N VAL A 34 6.91 2.28 -2.00
CA VAL A 34 6.33 0.98 -2.38
C VAL A 34 7.42 -0.02 -2.74
N LEU A 35 7.28 -1.25 -2.26
CA LEU A 35 8.05 -2.40 -2.71
C LEU A 35 7.09 -3.33 -3.47
N GLN A 36 7.30 -3.46 -4.77
CA GLN A 36 6.44 -4.25 -5.64
C GLN A 36 7.30 -5.11 -6.56
N LEU A 37 7.03 -6.42 -6.57
CA LEU A 37 7.81 -7.36 -7.37
C LEU A 37 7.18 -7.59 -8.74
N ASP A 38 5.86 -7.47 -8.86
CA ASP A 38 5.16 -7.60 -10.15
C ASP A 38 5.18 -6.27 -10.89
N ASP A 39 6.11 -6.15 -11.84
CA ASP A 39 6.27 -4.94 -12.66
C ASP A 39 5.35 -4.91 -13.88
N SER A 40 4.49 -5.92 -14.06
CA SER A 40 3.44 -5.90 -15.09
C SER A 40 2.26 -5.00 -14.72
N GLN A 41 2.19 -4.56 -13.46
CA GLN A 41 1.17 -3.67 -12.94
C GLN A 41 1.75 -2.27 -12.66
N PRO A 42 0.94 -1.22 -12.73
CA PRO A 42 1.39 0.10 -12.25
C PRO A 42 1.81 0.05 -10.78
N LEU A 43 2.70 0.95 -10.38
CA LEU A 43 3.18 1.02 -9.00
C LEU A 43 2.00 1.25 -8.04
N GLY A 44 1.89 0.40 -7.02
CA GLY A 44 0.80 0.45 -6.06
C GLY A 44 -0.46 -0.32 -6.48
N VAL A 45 -0.43 -1.04 -7.60
CA VAL A 45 -1.53 -1.91 -8.05
C VAL A 45 -1.08 -3.37 -7.98
N GLY A 46 -1.98 -4.25 -7.57
CA GLY A 46 -1.67 -5.62 -7.26
C GLY A 46 -1.07 -5.76 -5.86
N PHE A 47 -0.33 -6.84 -5.62
CA PHE A 47 0.28 -7.08 -4.31
C PHE A 47 1.59 -6.30 -4.17
N HIS A 48 1.72 -5.57 -3.06
CA HIS A 48 2.89 -4.78 -2.75
C HIS A 48 3.00 -4.51 -1.25
N VAL A 49 4.15 -4.01 -0.82
CA VAL A 49 4.35 -3.52 0.54
C VAL A 49 4.45 -2.00 0.48
N TYR A 50 3.72 -1.33 1.36
CA TYR A 50 3.55 0.11 1.37
C TYR A 50 4.02 0.67 2.71
N ARG A 51 4.86 1.71 2.68
CA ARG A 51 5.35 2.38 3.87
C ARG A 51 4.94 3.84 3.85
N MET A 52 4.28 4.29 4.93
CA MET A 52 4.01 5.70 5.17
C MET A 52 5.03 6.26 6.16
N PRO A 53 5.61 7.44 5.89
CA PRO A 53 6.43 8.11 6.90
C PRO A 53 5.57 8.65 8.04
N PRO A 54 6.18 8.92 9.22
CA PRO A 54 5.46 9.54 10.33
C PRO A 54 4.81 10.86 9.92
N GLY A 55 3.55 11.05 10.35
CA GLY A 55 2.81 12.29 10.13
C GLY A 55 2.15 12.41 8.74
N MET A 56 2.27 11.40 7.89
CA MET A 56 1.68 11.46 6.56
C MET A 56 0.17 11.21 6.60
N THR A 57 -0.56 11.98 5.79
CA THR A 57 -1.97 11.75 5.46
C THR A 57 -2.08 11.45 3.97
N THR A 58 -2.74 10.36 3.61
CA THR A 58 -3.01 10.07 2.20
C THR A 58 -4.06 11.03 1.65
N ARG A 59 -4.06 11.24 0.35
CA ARG A 59 -5.17 11.92 -0.31
C ARG A 59 -6.42 11.06 -0.26
N GLY A 60 -7.58 11.71 -0.19
CA GLY A 60 -8.86 11.02 -0.32
C GLY A 60 -8.95 10.31 -1.66
N HIS A 61 -9.43 9.08 -1.65
CA HIS A 61 -9.52 8.27 -2.85
C HIS A 61 -10.68 7.27 -2.76
N ARG A 62 -11.14 6.85 -3.94
CA ARG A 62 -12.13 5.79 -4.10
C ARG A 62 -11.45 4.55 -4.64
N HIS A 63 -11.80 3.40 -4.08
CA HIS A 63 -11.31 2.11 -4.52
C HIS A 63 -11.99 1.68 -5.81
N ASN A 64 -11.19 1.30 -6.80
CA ASN A 64 -11.62 0.67 -8.06
C ASN A 64 -11.28 -0.81 -7.99
N GLY A 65 -12.23 -1.60 -7.54
CA GLY A 65 -12.03 -2.96 -7.08
C GLY A 65 -11.83 -3.02 -5.56
N HIS A 66 -11.73 -4.23 -5.04
CA HIS A 66 -11.51 -4.41 -3.60
C HIS A 66 -10.07 -4.09 -3.22
N GLU A 67 -9.88 -3.55 -2.02
CA GLU A 67 -8.58 -3.41 -1.38
C GLU A 67 -8.52 -4.31 -0.15
N GLN A 68 -7.39 -4.97 0.03
CA GLN A 68 -7.11 -5.72 1.26
C GLN A 68 -5.71 -5.36 1.75
N PHE A 69 -5.54 -5.24 3.06
CA PHE A 69 -4.21 -5.04 3.60
C PHE A 69 -4.07 -5.62 5.01
N LEU A 70 -2.81 -5.88 5.36
CA LEU A 70 -2.39 -6.31 6.68
C LEU A 70 -1.39 -5.29 7.21
N ILE A 71 -1.61 -4.78 8.41
CA ILE A 71 -0.65 -3.90 9.06
C ILE A 71 0.47 -4.75 9.65
N LEU A 72 1.69 -4.56 9.17
CA LEU A 72 2.88 -5.26 9.63
C LEU A 72 3.54 -4.52 10.79
N GLU A 73 3.60 -3.19 10.72
CA GLU A 73 4.22 -2.33 11.74
C GLU A 73 3.48 -1.00 11.81
N GLY A 74 3.44 -0.40 12.99
CA GLY A 74 2.91 0.94 13.18
C GLY A 74 1.41 0.99 13.35
N GLU A 75 0.84 2.14 13.04
CA GLU A 75 -0.54 2.47 13.33
C GLU A 75 -1.11 3.32 12.18
N LEU A 76 -2.36 3.04 11.81
CA LEU A 76 -3.06 3.74 10.74
C LEU A 76 -4.41 4.24 11.26
N HIS A 77 -4.65 5.54 11.15
CA HIS A 77 -5.90 6.17 11.55
C HIS A 77 -6.73 6.46 10.31
N GLU A 78 -7.89 5.83 10.24
CA GLU A 78 -8.81 6.03 9.14
C GLU A 78 -9.64 7.31 9.31
N SER A 79 -10.16 7.85 8.21
CA SER A 79 -10.92 9.10 8.21
C SER A 79 -12.22 9.04 9.04
N ASP A 80 -12.74 7.84 9.32
CA ASP A 80 -13.92 7.65 10.17
C ASP A 80 -13.59 7.52 11.66
N GLY A 81 -12.31 7.64 12.04
CA GLY A 81 -11.86 7.51 13.42
C GLY A 81 -11.42 6.12 13.83
N THR A 82 -11.54 5.13 12.94
CA THR A 82 -11.05 3.77 13.22
C THR A 82 -9.53 3.79 13.31
N ILE A 83 -8.99 3.18 14.36
CA ILE A 83 -7.54 3.04 14.54
C ILE A 83 -7.16 1.59 14.28
N LEU A 84 -6.27 1.39 13.31
CA LEU A 84 -5.75 0.10 12.92
C LEU A 84 -4.31 -0.05 13.42
N ARG A 85 -3.97 -1.24 13.92
CA ARG A 85 -2.67 -1.52 14.53
C ARG A 85 -2.04 -2.75 13.92
N ALA A 86 -0.76 -2.96 14.17
CA ALA A 86 -0.01 -4.13 13.72
C ALA A 86 -0.79 -5.42 14.04
N GLY A 87 -0.94 -6.27 13.03
CA GLY A 87 -1.72 -7.50 13.10
C GLY A 87 -3.16 -7.37 12.60
N ASP A 88 -3.67 -6.15 12.42
CA ASP A 88 -5.02 -5.96 11.86
C ASP A 88 -5.03 -6.24 10.37
N MET A 89 -6.00 -7.03 9.95
CA MET A 89 -6.26 -7.34 8.56
C MET A 89 -7.57 -6.67 8.14
N VAL A 90 -7.54 -5.97 7.01
CA VAL A 90 -8.63 -5.09 6.58
C VAL A 90 -9.07 -5.43 5.16
N PHE A 91 -10.37 -5.39 4.92
CA PHE A 91 -10.97 -5.52 3.61
C PHE A 91 -11.87 -4.30 3.36
N TYR A 92 -11.64 -3.61 2.25
CA TYR A 92 -12.50 -2.55 1.76
C TYR A 92 -13.14 -2.95 0.44
N ARG A 93 -14.47 -2.83 0.39
CA ARG A 93 -15.25 -3.19 -0.80
C ARG A 93 -15.01 -2.18 -1.93
N ASP A 94 -15.11 -2.67 -3.17
CA ASP A 94 -15.15 -1.84 -4.36
C ASP A 94 -16.09 -0.64 -4.19
N GLY A 95 -15.64 0.53 -4.60
CA GLY A 95 -16.42 1.77 -4.56
C GLY A 95 -16.37 2.54 -3.24
N THR A 96 -15.72 1.99 -2.20
CA THR A 96 -15.58 2.71 -0.93
C THR A 96 -14.55 3.83 -1.05
N GLU A 97 -14.74 4.88 -0.25
CA GLU A 97 -13.90 6.08 -0.26
C GLU A 97 -13.37 6.32 1.15
N HIS A 98 -12.10 6.71 1.24
CA HIS A 98 -11.48 7.10 2.50
C HIS A 98 -10.19 7.88 2.27
N ASN A 99 -9.59 8.32 3.36
CA ASN A 99 -8.17 8.65 3.46
C ASN A 99 -7.65 8.18 4.83
N SER A 100 -6.33 8.14 4.97
CA SER A 100 -5.68 7.56 6.14
C SER A 100 -4.54 8.45 6.61
N TYR A 101 -4.30 8.43 7.92
CA TYR A 101 -3.23 9.17 8.59
C TYR A 101 -2.40 8.23 9.43
N SER A 102 -1.07 8.35 9.39
CA SER A 102 -0.19 7.56 10.24
C SER A 102 0.67 8.49 11.11
N PRO A 103 0.35 8.62 12.41
CA PRO A 103 1.08 9.56 13.28
C PRO A 103 2.57 9.19 13.44
N ASN A 104 2.86 7.89 13.49
CA ASN A 104 4.21 7.38 13.73
C ASN A 104 4.78 6.58 12.56
N GLY A 105 4.11 6.61 11.42
CA GLY A 105 4.44 5.77 10.28
C GLY A 105 3.86 4.37 10.40
N CYS A 106 3.81 3.67 9.27
CA CYS A 106 3.33 2.29 9.24
C CYS A 106 3.89 1.53 8.04
N LEU A 107 3.82 0.21 8.13
CA LEU A 107 4.19 -0.71 7.07
C LEU A 107 3.02 -1.65 6.82
N LEU A 108 2.54 -1.71 5.59
CA LEU A 108 1.39 -2.50 5.18
C LEU A 108 1.75 -3.47 4.07
N ALA A 109 1.22 -4.70 4.13
CA ALA A 109 1.14 -5.57 2.95
C ALA A 109 -0.24 -5.36 2.33
N VAL A 110 -0.28 -4.96 1.06
CA VAL A 110 -1.49 -4.44 0.41
C VAL A 110 -1.74 -5.15 -0.90
N HIS A 111 -3.01 -5.41 -1.19
CA HIS A 111 -3.48 -5.80 -2.52
C HIS A 111 -4.59 -4.85 -2.95
N ILE A 112 -4.38 -4.18 -4.08
CA ILE A 112 -5.36 -3.31 -4.73
C ILE A 112 -5.62 -3.84 -6.12
N ALA A 113 -6.91 -4.04 -6.47
CA ALA A 113 -7.29 -4.63 -7.76
C ALA A 113 -7.08 -3.66 -8.93
N GLY A 114 -7.24 -2.37 -8.71
CA GLY A 114 -7.06 -1.34 -9.74
C GLY A 114 -6.62 -0.01 -9.12
N ALA A 115 -6.11 0.88 -9.96
CA ALA A 115 -5.68 2.19 -9.53
C ALA A 115 -6.84 2.98 -8.90
N GLU A 116 -6.56 3.68 -7.81
CA GLU A 116 -7.55 4.46 -7.08
C GLU A 116 -7.92 5.73 -7.84
N THR A 117 -9.16 6.21 -7.63
CA THR A 117 -9.63 7.48 -8.17
C THR A 117 -9.56 8.55 -7.09
N PRO A 118 -8.88 9.69 -7.31
CA PRO A 118 -8.87 10.78 -6.35
C PRO A 118 -10.28 11.31 -6.06
N VAL A 119 -10.56 11.63 -4.80
CA VAL A 119 -11.79 12.30 -4.36
C VAL A 119 -11.42 13.48 -3.48
N GLU A 120 -12.28 14.48 -3.50
CA GLU A 120 -12.08 15.69 -2.70
C GLU A 120 -12.58 15.55 -1.27
#